data_9d09807ab8b035f422fbe55db22e83a1
#
_entry.id   9d09807ab8b035f422fbe55db22e83a1
#
_cell.length_a   1.000
_cell.length_b   1.000
_cell.length_c   1.000
_cell.angle_alpha   90.00
_cell.angle_beta   90.00
_cell.angle_gamma   90.00
#
_symmetry.space_group_name_H-M   'P 1'
#
loop_
_entity.id
_entity.type
_entity.pdbx_description
1 polymer ?
#
loop_
_entity_poly.entity_id
_entity_poly.type
_entity_poly.pdbx_seq_one_letter_code
_entity_poly.pdbx_strand_id
1 'polypeptide(L)'
;MWEKGNTVETSEVIGVNNYIGGTLHSKVGIVAKGIGDIGTMLGPNFCGHLMISLHNISDKIIELPVGETFVSLVFFYLKTPDNTINTNMSGHVDKLAELGINIDQKTREYLTEDWKMSLDGIKYKMTRSSEYKELVSKIKQEKYSKLKSYFNWQNALLIFAYIALSIIMVVFAKHFDNKYNTTVWSERAYTIIISGIILPLIVASGKLFKHR
;
A
#
# COMPACT_ATOMS: atom_id res chain seq x y z
N MET A 1 5.67 2.52 39.56
CA MET A 1 7.11 2.89 39.51
C MET A 1 7.72 2.11 38.38
N TRP A 2 8.12 2.77 37.30
CA TRP A 2 8.65 2.08 36.09
C TRP A 2 10.15 1.83 36.34
N GLU A 3 10.52 0.60 36.59
CA GLU A 3 11.92 0.20 36.63
C GLU A 3 12.56 0.24 35.22
N LYS A 4 13.90 0.21 35.15
CA LYS A 4 14.70 0.40 33.95
C LYS A 4 14.42 -0.65 32.85
N GLY A 5 13.31 -0.57 32.17
CA GLY A 5 12.96 -1.43 31.05
C GLY A 5 11.58 -2.02 31.23
N ASN A 6 10.69 -1.65 30.36
CA ASN A 6 9.32 -2.16 30.34
C ASN A 6 9.00 -2.66 28.94
N THR A 7 8.21 -3.71 28.90
CA THR A 7 7.71 -4.28 27.65
C THR A 7 6.25 -3.93 27.53
N VAL A 8 5.86 -3.41 26.38
CA VAL A 8 4.48 -3.09 26.03
C VAL A 8 4.06 -3.85 24.79
N GLU A 9 2.80 -4.17 24.69
CA GLU A 9 2.21 -4.72 23.47
C GLU A 9 1.43 -3.67 22.71
N THR A 10 1.47 -3.74 21.37
CA THR A 10 0.68 -2.86 20.53
C THR A 10 -0.79 -3.27 20.56
N SER A 11 -1.69 -2.30 20.49
CA SER A 11 -3.12 -2.56 20.26
C SER A 11 -3.38 -2.97 18.81
N GLU A 12 -2.52 -2.54 17.89
CA GLU A 12 -2.60 -2.89 16.49
C GLU A 12 -2.13 -4.33 16.24
N VAL A 13 -2.86 -5.01 15.38
CA VAL A 13 -2.49 -6.33 14.85
C VAL A 13 -1.89 -6.15 13.47
N ILE A 14 -0.68 -6.67 13.26
CA ILE A 14 0.05 -6.53 12.02
C ILE A 14 0.17 -7.89 11.34
N GLY A 15 -0.06 -7.91 10.02
CA GLY A 15 0.19 -9.09 9.19
C GLY A 15 0.97 -8.71 7.95
N VAL A 16 2.11 -9.37 7.73
CA VAL A 16 2.95 -9.17 6.54
C VAL A 16 3.24 -10.51 5.87
N ASN A 17 3.40 -10.46 4.55
CA ASN A 17 3.76 -11.63 3.77
C ASN A 17 5.28 -11.85 3.76
N ASN A 18 5.72 -12.87 3.06
CA ASN A 18 7.12 -13.28 2.98
C ASN A 18 8.05 -12.32 2.18
N TYR A 19 7.51 -11.27 1.56
CA TYR A 19 8.27 -10.24 0.85
C TYR A 19 8.36 -8.92 1.61
N ILE A 20 7.71 -8.80 2.76
CA ILE A 20 7.63 -7.55 3.51
C ILE A 20 8.28 -7.72 4.87
N GLY A 21 9.26 -6.87 5.14
CA GLY A 21 9.82 -6.64 6.47
C GLY A 21 9.57 -5.22 6.94
N GLY A 22 9.96 -4.91 8.15
CA GLY A 22 9.82 -3.56 8.70
C GLY A 22 10.80 -3.26 9.81
N THR A 23 10.94 -1.98 10.12
CA THR A 23 11.70 -1.49 11.27
C THR A 23 10.85 -0.53 12.09
N LEU A 24 10.96 -0.64 13.40
CA LEU A 24 10.32 0.27 14.34
C LEU A 24 11.25 1.42 14.67
N HIS A 25 10.69 2.62 14.72
CA HIS A 25 11.39 3.84 15.07
C HIS A 25 10.59 4.60 16.13
N SER A 26 11.30 5.12 17.13
CA SER A 26 10.71 6.02 18.13
C SER A 26 10.24 7.31 17.49
N LYS A 27 9.09 7.82 17.91
CA LYS A 27 8.68 9.18 17.56
C LYS A 27 9.53 10.20 18.28
N VAL A 28 9.87 11.31 17.61
CA VAL A 28 10.71 12.39 18.16
C VAL A 28 10.20 12.89 19.51
N GLY A 29 8.88 13.09 19.65
CA GLY A 29 8.28 13.54 20.90
C GLY A 29 8.44 12.56 22.07
N ILE A 30 8.59 11.27 21.79
CA ILE A 30 8.83 10.22 22.78
C ILE A 30 10.30 10.20 23.19
N VAL A 31 11.20 10.30 22.22
CA VAL A 31 12.64 10.41 22.46
C VAL A 31 12.96 11.65 23.27
N ALA A 32 12.34 12.78 22.97
CA ALA A 32 12.51 14.03 23.72
C ALA A 32 12.07 13.94 25.19
N LYS A 33 11.15 13.03 25.52
CA LYS A 33 10.76 12.73 26.91
C LYS A 33 11.78 11.84 27.64
N GLY A 34 12.73 11.23 26.92
CA GLY A 34 13.73 10.34 27.50
C GLY A 34 13.39 8.86 27.36
N ILE A 35 12.47 8.48 26.45
CA ILE A 35 12.28 7.07 26.11
C ILE A 35 13.11 6.77 24.87
N GLY A 36 14.08 5.91 25.03
CA GLY A 36 15.00 5.50 23.97
C GLY A 36 14.99 3.99 23.73
N ASP A 37 15.90 3.59 22.83
CA ASP A 37 16.20 2.20 22.49
C ASP A 37 14.99 1.37 22.02
N ILE A 38 14.08 2.03 21.30
CA ILE A 38 12.96 1.39 20.63
C ILE A 38 13.45 0.95 19.25
N GLY A 39 14.14 -0.15 19.20
CA GLY A 39 14.65 -0.69 17.95
C GLY A 39 14.35 -2.18 17.85
N THR A 40 13.31 -2.54 17.10
CA THR A 40 13.08 -3.94 16.73
C THR A 40 12.71 -4.04 15.27
N MET A 41 12.93 -5.22 14.70
CA MET A 41 12.59 -5.53 13.32
C MET A 41 11.32 -6.34 13.28
N LEU A 42 10.46 -6.00 12.32
CA LEU A 42 9.37 -6.84 11.91
C LEU A 42 9.89 -7.82 10.86
N GLY A 43 9.95 -9.09 11.20
CA GLY A 43 10.32 -10.15 10.26
C GLY A 43 9.22 -10.41 9.23
N PRO A 44 9.56 -10.95 8.05
CA PRO A 44 8.58 -11.43 7.10
C PRO A 44 7.73 -12.57 7.70
N ASN A 45 6.56 -12.79 7.14
CA ASN A 45 5.55 -13.77 7.65
C ASN A 45 5.05 -13.50 9.07
N PHE A 46 5.31 -12.34 9.64
CA PHE A 46 4.81 -12.00 10.97
C PHE A 46 3.30 -11.76 10.94
N CYS A 47 2.62 -12.31 11.94
CA CYS A 47 1.20 -12.05 12.22
C CYS A 47 1.01 -11.88 13.71
N GLY A 48 0.37 -10.79 14.16
CA GLY A 48 0.00 -10.57 15.54
C GLY A 48 0.27 -9.18 16.09
N HIS A 49 0.23 -9.08 17.41
CA HIS A 49 0.63 -7.88 18.15
C HIS A 49 2.16 -7.79 18.22
N LEU A 50 2.71 -6.59 18.21
CA LEU A 50 4.14 -6.38 18.43
C LEU A 50 4.41 -6.17 19.91
N MET A 51 5.40 -6.86 20.40
CA MET A 51 5.97 -6.65 21.72
C MET A 51 7.18 -5.72 21.60
N ILE A 52 7.13 -4.59 22.28
CA ILE A 52 8.13 -3.52 22.19
C ILE A 52 8.73 -3.26 23.57
N SER A 53 10.05 -3.35 23.68
CA SER A 53 10.77 -2.98 24.89
C SER A 53 11.02 -1.46 24.91
N LEU A 54 10.73 -0.82 26.02
CA LEU A 54 10.89 0.61 26.25
C LEU A 54 11.92 0.84 27.34
N HIS A 55 12.90 1.69 27.06
CA HIS A 55 13.90 2.09 28.03
C HIS A 55 13.71 3.56 28.39
N ASN A 56 13.46 3.83 29.68
CA ASN A 56 13.48 5.19 30.21
C ASN A 56 14.93 5.54 30.58
N ILE A 57 15.56 6.39 29.75
CA ILE A 57 16.94 6.87 29.96
C ILE A 57 17.00 8.17 30.74
N SER A 58 15.84 8.72 31.12
CA SER A 58 15.75 9.93 31.94
C SER A 58 15.65 9.59 33.45
N ASP A 59 15.95 10.57 34.29
CA ASP A 59 15.77 10.44 35.72
C ASP A 59 14.32 10.76 36.19
N LYS A 60 13.39 10.94 35.22
CA LYS A 60 12.00 11.31 35.50
C LYS A 60 11.06 10.15 35.24
N ILE A 61 9.95 10.14 35.95
CA ILE A 61 8.84 9.25 35.65
C ILE A 61 8.20 9.73 34.32
N ILE A 62 8.05 8.84 33.36
CA ILE A 62 7.42 9.13 32.07
C ILE A 62 6.12 8.32 31.98
N GLU A 63 5.03 9.02 31.75
CA GLU A 63 3.72 8.43 31.53
C GLU A 63 3.45 8.33 30.03
N LEU A 64 3.07 7.14 29.59
CA LEU A 64 2.57 6.89 28.24
C LEU A 64 1.09 6.54 28.34
N PRO A 65 0.20 7.41 27.86
CA PRO A 65 -1.23 7.11 27.84
C PRO A 65 -1.53 5.93 26.95
N VAL A 66 -2.39 5.02 27.41
CA VAL A 66 -2.84 3.89 26.62
C VAL A 66 -3.62 4.37 25.40
N GLY A 67 -3.30 3.82 24.23
CA GLY A 67 -3.92 4.21 22.95
C GLY A 67 -3.22 5.38 22.23
N GLU A 68 -2.20 6.00 22.82
CA GLU A 68 -1.37 6.96 22.11
C GLU A 68 -0.28 6.29 21.28
N THR A 69 -0.02 6.87 20.12
CA THR A 69 1.02 6.36 19.21
C THR A 69 2.40 6.83 19.68
N PHE A 70 3.32 5.91 19.96
CA PHE A 70 4.67 6.19 20.46
C PHE A 70 5.79 5.73 19.51
N VAL A 71 5.47 4.88 18.54
CA VAL A 71 6.41 4.38 17.51
C VAL A 71 5.87 4.60 16.10
N SER A 72 6.77 4.54 15.13
CA SER A 72 6.47 4.47 13.70
C SER A 72 7.05 3.19 13.14
N LEU A 73 6.26 2.46 12.37
CA LEU A 73 6.70 1.27 11.66
C LEU A 73 6.91 1.62 10.18
N VAL A 74 8.11 1.35 9.68
CA VAL A 74 8.48 1.54 8.27
C VAL A 74 8.58 0.18 7.62
N PHE A 75 7.81 -0.02 6.54
CA PHE A 75 7.83 -1.26 5.77
C PHE A 75 8.79 -1.15 4.59
N PHE A 76 9.43 -2.26 4.23
CA PHE A 76 10.26 -2.38 3.04
C PHE A 76 10.05 -3.72 2.33
N TYR A 77 10.32 -3.74 1.02
CA TYR A 77 10.25 -4.96 0.23
C TYR A 77 11.59 -5.69 0.25
N LEU A 78 11.54 -7.00 0.43
CA LEU A 78 12.67 -7.90 0.30
C LEU A 78 12.87 -8.29 -1.16
N LYS A 79 14.12 -8.39 -1.61
CA LYS A 79 14.45 -8.89 -2.96
C LYS A 79 14.15 -10.39 -3.10
N THR A 80 14.35 -11.13 -2.03
CA THR A 80 14.12 -12.58 -1.97
C THR A 80 13.09 -12.85 -0.90
N PRO A 81 12.07 -13.69 -1.17
CA PRO A 81 11.09 -14.05 -0.18
C PRO A 81 11.73 -14.89 0.93
N ASP A 82 11.34 -14.62 2.14
CA ASP A 82 11.66 -15.49 3.26
C ASP A 82 10.62 -16.61 3.36
N ASN A 83 11.03 -17.83 3.09
CA ASN A 83 10.17 -19.01 3.16
C ASN A 83 10.24 -19.69 4.53
N THR A 84 10.90 -19.11 5.52
CA THR A 84 10.90 -19.64 6.88
C THR A 84 9.49 -19.48 7.47
N ILE A 85 9.00 -20.56 8.04
CA ILE A 85 7.73 -20.53 8.78
C ILE A 85 8.01 -19.82 10.10
N ASN A 86 7.48 -18.62 10.25
CA ASN A 86 7.59 -17.89 11.50
C ASN A 86 6.62 -18.52 12.51
N THR A 87 7.15 -19.35 13.39
CA THR A 87 6.37 -20.03 14.44
C THR A 87 6.10 -19.13 15.65
N ASN A 88 6.65 -17.90 15.65
CA ASN A 88 6.39 -16.92 16.70
C ASN A 88 4.98 -16.35 16.52
N MET A 89 4.09 -16.92 17.24
CA MET A 89 2.67 -16.58 17.19
C MET A 89 2.36 -15.25 17.89
N SER A 90 1.24 -14.69 17.48
CA SER A 90 0.64 -13.48 18.02
C SER A 90 0.70 -13.38 19.55
N GLY A 91 0.98 -12.19 20.03
CA GLY A 91 0.85 -11.85 21.43
C GLY A 91 1.99 -12.30 22.31
N HIS A 92 2.99 -12.99 21.77
CA HIS A 92 4.18 -13.46 22.53
C HIS A 92 3.87 -13.94 23.96
N VAL A 93 2.68 -14.52 24.14
CA VAL A 93 2.18 -14.96 25.47
C VAL A 93 3.17 -15.85 26.19
N ASP A 94 3.85 -16.72 25.43
CA ASP A 94 4.88 -17.61 25.99
C ASP A 94 6.11 -16.81 26.48
N LYS A 95 6.51 -15.78 25.72
CA LYS A 95 7.63 -14.91 26.13
C LYS A 95 7.28 -14.03 27.32
N LEU A 96 6.04 -13.58 27.42
CA LEU A 96 5.57 -12.84 28.60
C LEU A 96 5.62 -13.73 29.83
N ALA A 97 5.22 -14.99 29.71
CA ALA A 97 5.33 -15.96 30.80
C ALA A 97 6.80 -16.25 31.18
N GLU A 98 7.70 -16.38 30.21
CA GLU A 98 9.15 -16.53 30.43
C GLU A 98 9.74 -15.33 31.17
N LEU A 99 9.25 -14.11 30.93
CA LEU A 99 9.63 -12.88 31.59
C LEU A 99 8.98 -12.75 33.00
N GLY A 100 8.20 -13.74 33.44
CA GLY A 100 7.51 -13.72 34.72
C GLY A 100 6.30 -12.77 34.74
N ILE A 101 5.86 -12.29 33.59
CA ILE A 101 4.69 -11.42 33.49
C ILE A 101 3.44 -12.29 33.48
N ASN A 102 2.72 -12.27 34.59
CA ASN A 102 1.47 -13.01 34.68
C ASN A 102 0.32 -12.21 34.07
N ILE A 103 -0.20 -12.71 32.94
CA ILE A 103 -1.38 -12.14 32.27
C ILE A 103 -2.63 -12.90 32.66
N ASP A 104 -3.71 -12.14 32.88
CA ASP A 104 -5.01 -12.72 33.19
C ASP A 104 -5.57 -13.53 32.00
N GLN A 105 -6.48 -14.44 32.28
CA GLN A 105 -7.06 -15.33 31.27
C GLN A 105 -7.74 -14.57 30.13
N LYS A 106 -8.42 -13.47 30.44
CA LYS A 106 -9.11 -12.63 29.45
C LYS A 106 -8.14 -11.95 28.48
N THR A 107 -7.03 -11.43 29.00
CA THR A 107 -5.96 -10.85 28.17
C THR A 107 -5.31 -11.92 27.30
N ARG A 108 -5.07 -13.12 27.83
CA ARG A 108 -4.55 -14.24 27.06
C ARG A 108 -5.46 -14.60 25.90
N GLU A 109 -6.76 -14.77 26.15
CA GLU A 109 -7.75 -15.08 25.10
C GLU A 109 -7.79 -13.98 24.03
N TYR A 110 -7.75 -12.72 24.46
CA TYR A 110 -7.70 -11.57 23.52
C TYR A 110 -6.46 -11.62 22.61
N LEU A 111 -5.27 -11.90 23.16
CA LEU A 111 -4.02 -11.93 22.40
C LEU A 111 -3.95 -13.12 21.43
N THR A 112 -4.59 -14.23 21.77
CA THR A 112 -4.54 -15.49 21.00
C THR A 112 -5.79 -15.76 20.16
N GLU A 113 -6.64 -14.76 19.89
CA GLU A 113 -7.77 -14.91 18.98
C GLU A 113 -7.32 -15.43 17.59
N ASP A 114 -7.96 -16.45 17.06
CA ASP A 114 -7.59 -17.16 15.82
C ASP A 114 -7.31 -16.25 14.62
N TRP A 115 -8.11 -15.19 14.45
CA TRP A 115 -7.93 -14.27 13.34
C TRP A 115 -6.64 -13.45 13.38
N LYS A 116 -6.03 -13.32 14.57
CA LYS A 116 -4.75 -12.61 14.77
C LYS A 116 -3.55 -13.47 14.43
N MET A 117 -3.76 -14.78 14.32
CA MET A 117 -2.70 -15.79 14.17
C MET A 117 -2.35 -16.05 12.71
N SER A 118 -3.06 -15.47 11.76
CA SER A 118 -2.83 -15.68 10.34
C SER A 118 -3.06 -14.43 9.51
N LEU A 119 -2.30 -14.32 8.41
CA LEU A 119 -2.46 -13.22 7.46
C LEU A 119 -3.87 -13.17 6.85
N ASP A 120 -4.46 -14.33 6.55
CA ASP A 120 -5.80 -14.42 6.01
C ASP A 120 -6.86 -14.01 7.03
N GLY A 121 -6.70 -14.37 8.29
CA GLY A 121 -7.57 -13.95 9.39
C GLY A 121 -7.54 -12.44 9.57
N ILE A 122 -6.34 -11.84 9.60
CA ILE A 122 -6.16 -10.39 9.71
C ILE A 122 -6.79 -9.67 8.51
N LYS A 123 -6.54 -10.15 7.28
CA LYS A 123 -7.11 -9.60 6.06
C LYS A 123 -8.64 -9.68 6.04
N TYR A 124 -9.19 -10.81 6.47
CA TYR A 124 -10.64 -11.00 6.59
C TYR A 124 -11.27 -10.01 7.56
N LYS A 125 -10.68 -9.82 8.73
CA LYS A 125 -11.16 -8.87 9.74
C LYS A 125 -11.03 -7.43 9.23
N MET A 126 -9.88 -7.07 8.66
CA MET A 126 -9.60 -5.75 8.10
C MET A 126 -10.59 -5.36 7.00
N THR A 127 -10.85 -6.25 6.03
CA THR A 127 -11.74 -5.95 4.89
C THR A 127 -13.19 -5.74 5.29
N ARG A 128 -13.59 -6.21 6.46
CA ARG A 128 -14.95 -6.02 7.01
C ARG A 128 -15.08 -4.77 7.87
N SER A 129 -13.95 -4.18 8.31
CA SER A 129 -13.98 -2.98 9.14
C SER A 129 -14.55 -1.78 8.38
N SER A 130 -15.20 -0.88 9.11
CA SER A 130 -15.74 0.37 8.57
C SER A 130 -14.64 1.27 8.04
N GLU A 131 -13.53 1.34 8.76
CA GLU A 131 -12.37 2.17 8.44
C GLU A 131 -11.73 1.76 7.11
N TYR A 132 -11.58 0.45 6.88
CA TYR A 132 -11.07 -0.06 5.61
C TYR A 132 -12.00 0.26 4.44
N LYS A 133 -13.31 0.08 4.63
CA LYS A 133 -14.32 0.41 3.59
C LYS A 133 -14.29 1.89 3.25
N GLU A 134 -14.18 2.74 4.26
CA GLU A 134 -14.05 4.18 4.07
C GLU A 134 -12.75 4.54 3.33
N LEU A 135 -11.61 3.97 3.73
CA LEU A 135 -10.33 4.17 3.06
C LEU A 135 -10.41 3.77 1.58
N VAL A 136 -10.95 2.58 1.29
CA VAL A 136 -11.12 2.09 -0.10
C VAL A 136 -12.03 3.01 -0.90
N SER A 137 -13.09 3.53 -0.30
CA SER A 137 -14.00 4.49 -0.96
C SER A 137 -13.28 5.80 -1.30
N LYS A 138 -12.48 6.35 -0.38
CA LYS A 138 -11.64 7.54 -0.60
C LYS A 138 -10.64 7.33 -1.73
N ILE A 139 -9.92 6.21 -1.73
CA ILE A 139 -8.96 5.86 -2.79
C ILE A 139 -9.66 5.74 -4.15
N LYS A 140 -10.84 5.13 -4.19
CA LYS A 140 -11.64 5.08 -5.41
C LYS A 140 -12.04 6.47 -5.90
N GLN A 141 -12.54 7.32 -5.02
CA GLN A 141 -12.91 8.69 -5.36
C GLN A 141 -11.73 9.51 -5.89
N GLU A 142 -10.56 9.43 -5.27
CA GLU A 142 -9.35 10.08 -5.76
C GLU A 142 -8.94 9.56 -7.15
N LYS A 143 -9.03 8.26 -7.36
CA LYS A 143 -8.75 7.66 -8.67
C LYS A 143 -9.72 8.13 -9.74
N TYR A 144 -11.02 8.20 -9.41
CA TYR A 144 -12.05 8.73 -10.31
C TYR A 144 -11.88 10.23 -10.59
N SER A 145 -11.53 11.03 -9.59
CA SER A 145 -11.28 12.46 -9.78
C SER A 145 -10.09 12.73 -10.69
N LYS A 146 -9.00 11.97 -10.54
CA LYS A 146 -7.84 12.02 -11.44
C LYS A 146 -8.21 11.61 -12.86
N LEU A 147 -8.94 10.51 -13.05
CA LEU A 147 -9.42 10.09 -14.36
C LEU A 147 -10.33 11.15 -15.00
N LYS A 148 -11.25 11.75 -14.23
CA LYS A 148 -12.14 12.80 -14.70
C LYS A 148 -11.37 14.07 -15.09
N SER A 149 -10.28 14.39 -14.40
CA SER A 149 -9.39 15.52 -14.75
C SER A 149 -8.67 15.29 -16.09
N TYR A 150 -8.26 14.04 -16.37
CA TYR A 150 -7.69 13.71 -17.70
C TYR A 150 -8.73 13.67 -18.82
N PHE A 151 -9.99 13.35 -18.50
CA PHE A 151 -11.12 13.29 -19.45
C PHE A 151 -11.92 14.60 -19.42
N ASN A 152 -11.22 15.73 -19.49
CA ASN A 152 -11.88 17.04 -19.63
C ASN A 152 -12.61 17.07 -20.97
N TRP A 153 -13.79 17.70 -21.03
CA TRP A 153 -14.62 17.86 -22.23
C TRP A 153 -13.82 18.37 -23.44
N GLN A 154 -12.85 19.25 -23.21
CA GLN A 154 -11.95 19.76 -24.25
C GLN A 154 -11.09 18.66 -24.87
N ASN A 155 -10.54 17.73 -24.07
CA ASN A 155 -9.75 16.62 -24.56
C ASN A 155 -10.61 15.59 -25.32
N ALA A 156 -11.85 15.37 -24.88
CA ALA A 156 -12.80 14.53 -25.59
C ALA A 156 -13.15 15.12 -26.96
N LEU A 157 -13.41 16.42 -27.03
CA LEU A 157 -13.66 17.14 -28.28
C LEU A 157 -12.49 17.06 -29.26
N LEU A 158 -11.27 17.20 -28.78
CA LEU A 158 -10.06 17.04 -29.58
C LEU A 158 -9.94 15.61 -30.13
N ILE A 159 -10.18 14.59 -29.34
CA ILE A 159 -10.14 13.19 -29.78
C ILE A 159 -11.21 12.93 -30.87
N PHE A 160 -12.44 13.44 -30.69
CA PHE A 160 -13.49 13.33 -31.68
C PHE A 160 -13.14 14.06 -32.97
N ALA A 161 -12.56 15.28 -32.88
CA ALA A 161 -12.10 16.02 -34.05
C ALA A 161 -11.02 15.25 -34.81
N TYR A 162 -10.06 14.64 -34.12
CA TYR A 162 -9.03 13.82 -34.74
C TYR A 162 -9.60 12.58 -35.44
N ILE A 163 -10.57 11.90 -34.83
CA ILE A 163 -11.23 10.74 -35.44
C ILE A 163 -12.00 11.18 -36.70
N ALA A 164 -12.74 12.25 -36.63
CA ALA A 164 -13.48 12.78 -37.78
C ALA A 164 -12.54 13.17 -38.93
N LEU A 165 -11.44 13.86 -38.61
CA LEU A 165 -10.42 14.24 -39.61
C LEU A 165 -9.77 13.02 -40.26
N SER A 166 -9.50 11.98 -39.49
CA SER A 166 -8.94 10.71 -39.99
C SER A 166 -9.89 10.01 -40.96
N ILE A 167 -11.19 9.99 -40.65
CA ILE A 167 -12.22 9.41 -41.50
C ILE A 167 -12.32 10.17 -42.84
N ILE A 168 -12.36 11.52 -42.76
CA ILE A 168 -12.39 12.39 -43.93
C ILE A 168 -11.16 12.12 -44.84
N MET A 169 -9.97 12.03 -44.21
CA MET A 169 -8.71 11.78 -44.95
C MET A 169 -8.74 10.45 -45.68
N VAL A 170 -9.27 9.40 -45.06
CA VAL A 170 -9.39 8.07 -45.72
C VAL A 170 -10.40 8.09 -46.88
N VAL A 171 -11.55 8.76 -46.68
CA VAL A 171 -12.56 8.87 -47.73
C VAL A 171 -12.03 9.65 -48.94
N PHE A 172 -11.33 10.76 -48.68
CA PHE A 172 -10.67 11.55 -49.75
C PHE A 172 -9.61 10.72 -50.49
N ALA A 173 -8.73 10.02 -49.76
CA ALA A 173 -7.68 9.19 -50.33
C ALA A 173 -8.27 8.09 -51.25
N LYS A 174 -9.33 7.40 -50.81
CA LYS A 174 -10.02 6.41 -51.60
C LYS A 174 -10.68 7.01 -52.85
N HIS A 175 -11.24 8.23 -52.75
CA HIS A 175 -11.83 8.91 -53.90
C HIS A 175 -10.76 9.23 -54.95
N PHE A 176 -9.58 9.67 -54.55
CA PHE A 176 -8.46 9.92 -55.46
C PHE A 176 -7.91 8.63 -56.08
N ASP A 177 -7.74 7.57 -55.28
CA ASP A 177 -7.30 6.29 -55.77
C ASP A 177 -8.25 5.71 -56.86
N ASN A 178 -9.55 5.81 -56.64
CA ASN A 178 -10.55 5.42 -57.65
C ASN A 178 -10.50 6.29 -58.91
N LYS A 179 -10.26 7.59 -58.78
CA LYS A 179 -10.19 8.52 -59.89
C LYS A 179 -8.96 8.28 -60.79
N TYR A 180 -7.84 7.94 -60.17
CA TYR A 180 -6.55 7.79 -60.86
C TYR A 180 -6.10 6.32 -60.99
N ASN A 181 -6.97 5.37 -60.62
CA ASN A 181 -6.72 3.93 -60.65
C ASN A 181 -5.41 3.51 -59.95
N THR A 182 -5.16 4.06 -58.77
CA THR A 182 -3.98 3.82 -57.95
C THR A 182 -4.40 3.40 -56.52
N THR A 183 -3.45 2.95 -55.72
CA THR A 183 -3.65 2.64 -54.27
C THR A 183 -2.74 3.49 -53.37
N VAL A 184 -1.95 4.35 -53.98
CA VAL A 184 -0.88 5.10 -53.30
C VAL A 184 -1.40 6.08 -52.26
N TRP A 185 -2.55 6.70 -52.50
CA TRP A 185 -3.11 7.71 -51.62
C TRP A 185 -3.71 7.11 -50.35
N SER A 186 -4.41 5.98 -50.45
CA SER A 186 -4.95 5.27 -49.31
C SER A 186 -3.85 4.68 -48.44
N GLU A 187 -2.79 4.12 -49.01
CA GLU A 187 -1.62 3.61 -48.25
C GLU A 187 -0.92 4.72 -47.45
N ARG A 188 -0.71 5.88 -48.06
CA ARG A 188 -0.12 7.03 -47.38
C ARG A 188 -1.03 7.58 -46.27
N ALA A 189 -2.34 7.64 -46.49
CA ALA A 189 -3.31 8.04 -45.48
C ALA A 189 -3.28 7.10 -44.28
N TYR A 190 -3.27 5.78 -44.49
CA TYR A 190 -3.14 4.78 -43.41
C TYR A 190 -1.84 4.94 -42.63
N THR A 191 -0.72 5.13 -43.34
CA THR A 191 0.60 5.34 -42.69
C THR A 191 0.60 6.56 -41.75
N ILE A 192 0.03 7.68 -42.22
CA ILE A 192 -0.06 8.89 -41.42
C ILE A 192 -0.96 8.71 -40.20
N ILE A 193 -2.09 8.03 -40.34
CA ILE A 193 -3.01 7.74 -39.24
C ILE A 193 -2.37 6.83 -38.20
N ILE A 194 -1.69 5.77 -38.63
CA ILE A 194 -1.03 4.83 -37.74
C ILE A 194 0.14 5.51 -37.00
N SER A 195 1.01 6.23 -37.70
CA SER A 195 2.16 6.89 -37.08
C SER A 195 1.79 8.10 -36.22
N GLY A 196 0.82 8.91 -36.68
CA GLY A 196 0.44 10.16 -36.05
C GLY A 196 -0.56 10.03 -34.90
N ILE A 197 -1.39 9.01 -34.89
CA ILE A 197 -2.48 8.89 -33.92
C ILE A 197 -2.35 7.63 -33.07
N ILE A 198 -2.20 6.47 -33.68
CA ILE A 198 -2.21 5.18 -32.96
C ILE A 198 -0.94 5.00 -32.14
N LEU A 199 0.22 5.31 -32.68
CA LEU A 199 1.49 5.14 -31.98
C LEU A 199 1.62 6.01 -30.72
N PRO A 200 1.30 7.32 -30.74
CA PRO A 200 1.30 8.15 -29.54
C PRO A 200 0.28 7.71 -28.48
N LEU A 201 -0.90 7.20 -28.90
CA LEU A 201 -1.90 6.66 -27.96
C LEU A 201 -1.41 5.38 -27.27
N ILE A 202 -0.73 4.49 -27.99
CA ILE A 202 -0.12 3.28 -27.41
C ILE A 202 0.98 3.66 -26.43
N VAL A 203 1.85 4.63 -26.77
CA VAL A 203 2.91 5.09 -25.89
C VAL A 203 2.35 5.77 -24.63
N ALA A 204 1.30 6.58 -24.77
CA ALA A 204 0.63 7.22 -23.64
C ALA A 204 -0.04 6.20 -22.72
N SER A 205 -0.72 5.19 -23.27
CA SER A 205 -1.33 4.11 -22.49
C SER A 205 -0.27 3.25 -21.79
N GLY A 206 0.85 2.94 -22.43
CA GLY A 206 1.97 2.20 -21.84
C GLY A 206 2.60 2.92 -20.64
N LYS A 207 2.67 4.26 -20.64
CA LYS A 207 3.10 5.05 -19.49
C LYS A 207 2.13 5.00 -18.33
N LEU A 208 0.83 4.91 -18.59
CA LEU A 208 -0.22 4.74 -17.57
C LEU A 208 -0.18 3.37 -16.87
N PHE A 209 0.28 2.32 -17.57
CA PHE A 209 0.41 0.97 -17.01
C PHE A 209 1.76 0.72 -16.29
N LYS A 210 2.78 1.55 -16.53
CA LYS A 210 4.13 1.38 -15.94
C LYS A 210 4.26 1.97 -14.52
N HIS A 211 3.25 2.67 -14.04
CA HIS A 211 3.15 3.24 -12.68
C HIS A 211 2.21 2.43 -11.76
N ARG A 212 2.12 1.13 -12.01
CA ARG A 212 1.46 0.17 -11.09
C ARG A 212 2.47 -0.72 -10.41
#